data_25ef0ca1c1c7d1f43a5046d67d39b03f
#
_entry.id   25ef0ca1c1c7d1f43a5046d67d39b03f
#
_cell.length_a   1.000
_cell.length_b   1.000
_cell.length_c   1.000
_cell.angle_alpha   90.00
_cell.angle_beta   90.00
_cell.angle_gamma   90.00
#
_symmetry.space_group_name_H-M   'P 1'
#
loop_
_entity.id
_entity.type
_entity.pdbx_description
1 polymer ?
#
loop_
_entity_poly.entity_id
_entity_poly.type
_entity_poly.pdbx_seq_one_letter_code
_entity_poly.pdbx_strand_id
1 'polypeptide(L)'
;MDEPILVAGRAGTPRQDLLAQLSQEGFALAMVATMDEAMLHLARGGVAGVLICGRLDDAPANDLLRRIRADAVVGAVAVVVIGEHGDEIERIVALELGADEYLPPTVLQRELFLRLRAVLRRCRPAPLLAGTRERIGRIELERSEHRAWVDSRACDLTAAEFRLLVALASPAGVVHSRERLHRFLEPGERSAGDRWIDARVARLRERLGAASGQVETVRGIGYRLHVQQMDVATEHPAPGS
;
A
#
# COMPACT_ATOMS: atom_id res chain seq x y z
N MET A 1 -9.23 -16.43 -0.81
CA MET A 1 -8.32 -16.62 -1.97
C MET A 1 -7.10 -15.76 -1.66
N ASP A 2 -5.91 -16.36 -1.68
CA ASP A 2 -4.69 -15.57 -1.46
C ASP A 2 -4.47 -14.65 -2.67
N GLU A 3 -4.20 -13.38 -2.39
CA GLU A 3 -3.90 -12.39 -3.42
C GLU A 3 -2.69 -12.83 -4.23
N PRO A 4 -2.69 -12.73 -5.58
CA PRO A 4 -1.59 -13.17 -6.42
C PRO A 4 -0.35 -12.28 -6.26
N ILE A 5 0.81 -12.87 -6.50
CA ILE A 5 2.06 -12.13 -6.72
C ILE A 5 2.07 -11.72 -8.19
N LEU A 6 2.24 -10.43 -8.43
CA LEU A 6 2.44 -9.90 -9.78
C LEU A 6 3.89 -10.15 -10.19
N VAL A 7 4.10 -10.98 -11.21
CA VAL A 7 5.43 -11.24 -11.76
C VAL A 7 5.62 -10.43 -13.03
N ALA A 8 6.46 -9.41 -12.94
CA ALA A 8 6.78 -8.52 -14.03
C ALA A 8 8.12 -8.90 -14.67
N GLY A 9 8.11 -9.20 -15.95
CA GLY A 9 9.34 -9.53 -16.69
C GLY A 9 9.06 -10.12 -18.06
N ARG A 10 10.09 -10.11 -18.89
CA ARG A 10 10.08 -10.56 -20.28
C ARG A 10 9.59 -12.00 -20.43
N ALA A 11 8.76 -12.26 -21.42
CA ALA A 11 8.36 -13.65 -21.77
C ALA A 11 9.57 -14.45 -22.28
N GLY A 12 9.69 -15.73 -21.88
CA GLY A 12 10.69 -16.64 -22.42
C GLY A 12 12.07 -16.69 -21.76
N THR A 13 12.25 -16.08 -20.59
CA THR A 13 13.49 -16.21 -19.78
C THR A 13 13.51 -17.53 -18.98
N PRO A 14 14.67 -17.98 -18.40
CA PRO A 14 14.80 -19.24 -17.64
C PRO A 14 13.90 -19.36 -16.39
N ARG A 15 12.84 -18.59 -16.34
CA ARG A 15 11.89 -18.41 -15.26
C ARG A 15 10.65 -19.28 -15.33
N GLN A 16 10.38 -19.95 -16.44
CA GLN A 16 9.21 -20.84 -16.49
C GLN A 16 9.28 -21.91 -15.40
N ASP A 17 10.49 -22.44 -15.16
CA ASP A 17 10.72 -23.38 -14.06
C ASP A 17 10.51 -22.76 -12.70
N LEU A 18 10.98 -21.51 -12.51
CA LEU A 18 10.80 -20.76 -11.27
C LEU A 18 9.31 -20.47 -10.99
N LEU A 19 8.57 -20.08 -12.03
CA LEU A 19 7.15 -19.77 -11.92
C LEU A 19 6.31 -21.02 -11.63
N ALA A 20 6.62 -22.14 -12.32
CA ALA A 20 5.97 -23.40 -12.06
C ALA A 20 6.15 -23.84 -10.59
N GLN A 21 7.34 -23.64 -10.05
CA GLN A 21 7.66 -24.00 -8.68
C GLN A 21 7.06 -23.03 -7.65
N LEU A 22 7.01 -21.72 -7.92
CA LEU A 22 6.27 -20.76 -7.08
C LEU A 22 4.80 -21.19 -6.97
N SER A 23 4.19 -21.61 -8.08
CA SER A 23 2.83 -22.12 -8.07
C SER A 23 2.68 -23.43 -7.28
N GLN A 24 3.66 -24.34 -7.35
CA GLN A 24 3.68 -25.57 -6.54
C GLN A 24 3.83 -25.27 -5.03
N GLU A 25 4.55 -24.23 -4.68
CA GLU A 25 4.68 -23.75 -3.29
C GLU A 25 3.44 -23.00 -2.78
N GLY A 26 2.37 -22.95 -3.60
CA GLY A 26 1.08 -22.38 -3.22
C GLY A 26 0.92 -20.89 -3.47
N PHE A 27 1.83 -20.26 -4.24
CA PHE A 27 1.66 -18.86 -4.64
C PHE A 27 0.72 -18.76 -5.85
N ALA A 28 -0.31 -17.93 -5.73
CA ALA A 28 -1.06 -17.47 -6.91
C ALA A 28 -0.19 -16.45 -7.66
N LEU A 29 -0.11 -16.55 -8.99
CA LEU A 29 0.73 -15.69 -9.83
C LEU A 29 -0.09 -15.00 -10.90
N ALA A 30 0.19 -13.72 -11.14
CA ALA A 30 -0.26 -12.97 -12.30
C ALA A 30 0.97 -12.50 -13.09
N MET A 31 0.99 -12.74 -14.41
CA MET A 31 2.14 -12.44 -15.27
C MET A 31 1.90 -11.20 -16.10
N VAL A 32 2.90 -10.33 -16.17
CA VAL A 32 2.91 -9.15 -17.06
C VAL A 32 4.28 -8.99 -17.71
N ALA A 33 4.32 -8.51 -18.94
CA ALA A 33 5.54 -8.34 -19.70
C ALA A 33 5.94 -6.85 -19.85
N THR A 34 5.00 -5.94 -19.68
CA THR A 34 5.22 -4.49 -19.87
C THR A 34 4.97 -3.70 -18.59
N MET A 35 5.54 -2.51 -18.52
CA MET A 35 5.35 -1.58 -17.39
C MET A 35 3.90 -1.12 -17.28
N ASP A 36 3.24 -0.85 -18.40
CA ASP A 36 1.86 -0.39 -18.38
C ASP A 36 0.90 -1.48 -17.89
N GLU A 37 1.10 -2.74 -18.30
CA GLU A 37 0.34 -3.88 -17.75
C GLU A 37 0.56 -4.01 -16.24
N ALA A 38 1.81 -3.89 -15.76
CA ALA A 38 2.13 -3.97 -14.35
C ALA A 38 1.39 -2.88 -13.55
N MET A 39 1.46 -1.64 -13.99
CA MET A 39 0.79 -0.52 -13.33
C MET A 39 -0.73 -0.65 -13.36
N LEU A 40 -1.29 -1.15 -14.46
CA LEU A 40 -2.73 -1.41 -14.58
C LEU A 40 -3.19 -2.50 -13.58
N HIS A 41 -2.44 -3.59 -13.45
CA HIS A 41 -2.72 -4.63 -12.47
C HIS A 41 -2.67 -4.10 -11.04
N LEU A 42 -1.63 -3.33 -10.72
CA LEU A 42 -1.45 -2.74 -9.39
C LEU A 42 -2.57 -1.74 -9.05
N ALA A 43 -3.00 -0.92 -10.01
CA ALA A 43 -4.09 0.03 -9.82
C ALA A 43 -5.44 -0.64 -9.52
N ARG A 44 -5.66 -1.86 -10.01
CA ARG A 44 -6.88 -2.65 -9.70
C ARG A 44 -6.87 -3.20 -8.28
N GLY A 45 -5.71 -3.26 -7.63
CA GLY A 45 -5.55 -3.82 -6.30
C GLY A 45 -5.60 -5.35 -6.27
N GLY A 46 -5.59 -5.93 -5.07
CA GLY A 46 -5.64 -7.39 -4.89
C GLY A 46 -4.33 -8.11 -5.28
N VAL A 47 -3.19 -7.44 -5.11
CA VAL A 47 -1.85 -7.98 -5.36
C VAL A 47 -1.08 -8.06 -4.05
N ALA A 48 -0.63 -9.26 -3.68
CA ALA A 48 0.14 -9.49 -2.44
C ALA A 48 1.54 -8.84 -2.48
N GLY A 49 2.13 -8.74 -3.68
CA GLY A 49 3.46 -8.18 -3.90
C GLY A 49 3.86 -8.27 -5.35
N VAL A 50 4.97 -7.65 -5.70
CA VAL A 50 5.55 -7.63 -7.04
C VAL A 50 6.90 -8.35 -7.03
N LEU A 51 7.09 -9.25 -7.96
CA LEU A 51 8.37 -9.86 -8.29
C LEU A 51 8.83 -9.35 -9.64
N ILE A 52 9.78 -8.43 -9.65
CA ILE A 52 10.36 -7.91 -10.89
C ILE A 52 11.52 -8.80 -11.27
N CYS A 53 11.48 -9.30 -12.45
CA CYS A 53 12.45 -10.26 -12.91
C CYS A 53 13.26 -9.72 -14.10
N GLY A 54 14.51 -9.22 -13.95
CA GLY A 54 15.36 -8.62 -15.00
C GLY A 54 14.63 -7.49 -15.73
N ARG A 55 14.59 -7.55 -17.06
CA ARG A 55 13.93 -6.54 -17.90
C ARG A 55 12.47 -6.90 -18.22
N LEU A 56 11.66 -5.88 -18.46
CA LEU A 56 10.39 -5.98 -19.16
C LEU A 56 10.63 -5.81 -20.67
N ASP A 57 9.60 -5.98 -21.48
CA ASP A 57 9.71 -5.83 -22.93
C ASP A 57 9.91 -4.37 -23.34
N ASP A 58 9.34 -3.44 -22.58
CA ASP A 58 9.33 -1.99 -22.84
C ASP A 58 10.24 -1.17 -21.91
N ALA A 59 10.74 -1.76 -20.80
CA ALA A 59 11.50 -1.00 -19.80
C ALA A 59 12.48 -1.87 -18.99
N PRO A 60 13.56 -1.27 -18.43
CA PRO A 60 14.36 -1.93 -17.39
C PRO A 60 13.60 -2.04 -16.07
N ALA A 61 13.97 -3.04 -15.25
CA ALA A 61 13.39 -3.28 -13.93
C ALA A 61 13.34 -2.03 -13.04
N ASN A 62 14.41 -1.26 -13.06
CA ASN A 62 14.56 -0.06 -12.22
C ASN A 62 13.53 1.03 -12.55
N ASP A 63 13.08 1.13 -13.81
CA ASP A 63 12.08 2.12 -14.20
C ASP A 63 10.69 1.73 -13.70
N LEU A 64 10.34 0.46 -13.75
CA LEU A 64 9.11 -0.04 -13.11
C LEU A 64 9.16 0.17 -11.59
N LEU A 65 10.29 -0.14 -10.94
CA LEU A 65 10.46 0.06 -9.50
C LEU A 65 10.29 1.53 -9.11
N ARG A 66 10.93 2.46 -9.83
CA ARG A 66 10.75 3.91 -9.61
C ARG A 66 9.29 4.32 -9.77
N ARG A 67 8.65 3.83 -10.82
CA ARG A 67 7.24 4.16 -11.10
C ARG A 67 6.31 3.65 -9.99
N ILE A 68 6.51 2.42 -9.51
CA ILE A 68 5.77 1.88 -8.37
C ILE A 68 6.00 2.77 -7.14
N ARG A 69 7.24 3.09 -6.78
CA ARG A 69 7.56 3.86 -5.57
C ARG A 69 7.11 5.33 -5.64
N ALA A 70 7.05 5.90 -6.84
CA ALA A 70 6.52 7.25 -7.05
C ALA A 70 4.99 7.31 -6.99
N ASP A 71 4.30 6.18 -7.12
CA ASP A 71 2.85 6.11 -7.10
C ASP A 71 2.32 6.09 -5.66
N ALA A 72 1.40 7.00 -5.35
CA ALA A 72 0.88 7.17 -3.99
C ALA A 72 -0.05 6.03 -3.54
N VAL A 73 -0.63 5.28 -4.49
CA VAL A 73 -1.58 4.19 -4.21
C VAL A 73 -0.84 2.88 -4.01
N VAL A 74 0.05 2.56 -4.93
CA VAL A 74 0.73 1.27 -4.97
C VAL A 74 2.17 1.31 -4.43
N GLY A 75 2.67 2.50 -4.07
CA GLY A 75 4.06 2.70 -3.64
C GLY A 75 4.48 1.92 -2.40
N ALA A 76 3.52 1.47 -1.58
CA ALA A 76 3.76 0.65 -0.40
C ALA A 76 3.72 -0.87 -0.67
N VAL A 77 3.43 -1.29 -1.92
CA VAL A 77 3.42 -2.72 -2.26
C VAL A 77 4.80 -3.33 -2.07
N ALA A 78 4.84 -4.59 -1.59
CA ALA A 78 6.08 -5.35 -1.48
C ALA A 78 6.71 -5.56 -2.86
N VAL A 79 7.98 -5.18 -3.04
CA VAL A 79 8.70 -5.38 -4.30
C VAL A 79 10.00 -6.15 -4.07
N VAL A 80 10.08 -7.31 -4.68
CA VAL A 80 11.31 -8.11 -4.76
C VAL A 80 11.85 -8.02 -6.19
N VAL A 81 13.14 -7.73 -6.31
CA VAL A 81 13.82 -7.68 -7.62
C VAL A 81 14.74 -8.88 -7.77
N ILE A 82 14.62 -9.62 -8.86
CA ILE A 82 15.63 -10.57 -9.31
C ILE A 82 16.42 -9.86 -10.41
N GLY A 83 17.70 -9.63 -10.16
CA GLY A 83 18.61 -8.95 -11.08
C GLY A 83 18.81 -9.69 -12.41
N GLU A 84 19.38 -9.00 -13.36
CA GLU A 84 19.75 -9.53 -14.66
C GLU A 84 21.19 -10.06 -14.66
N HIS A 85 22.10 -9.32 -14.05
CA HIS A 85 23.54 -9.63 -14.02
C HIS A 85 24.00 -10.16 -12.67
N GLY A 86 23.35 -9.75 -11.58
CA GLY A 86 23.67 -10.20 -10.22
C GLY A 86 24.90 -9.53 -9.62
N ASP A 87 25.33 -8.40 -10.17
CA ASP A 87 26.43 -7.61 -9.63
C ASP A 87 26.00 -6.74 -8.43
N GLU A 88 27.00 -6.25 -7.70
CA GLU A 88 26.76 -5.46 -6.50
C GLU A 88 26.18 -4.09 -6.79
N ILE A 89 26.49 -3.50 -7.94
CA ILE A 89 25.98 -2.18 -8.35
C ILE A 89 24.49 -2.29 -8.61
N GLU A 90 24.05 -3.31 -9.37
CA GLU A 90 22.65 -3.57 -9.62
C GLU A 90 21.85 -3.74 -8.33
N ARG A 91 22.44 -4.48 -7.36
CA ARG A 91 21.86 -4.67 -6.02
C ARG A 91 21.68 -3.36 -5.26
N ILE A 92 22.74 -2.55 -5.20
CA ILE A 92 22.73 -1.27 -4.48
C ILE A 92 21.68 -0.34 -5.10
N VAL A 93 21.68 -0.20 -6.42
CA VAL A 93 20.72 0.65 -7.14
C VAL A 93 19.27 0.21 -6.89
N ALA A 94 18.98 -1.09 -6.96
CA ALA A 94 17.64 -1.57 -6.71
C ALA A 94 17.16 -1.27 -5.28
N LEU A 95 18.02 -1.45 -4.29
CA LEU A 95 17.69 -1.16 -2.88
C LEU A 95 17.54 0.34 -2.63
N GLU A 96 18.38 1.20 -3.20
CA GLU A 96 18.25 2.66 -3.12
C GLU A 96 16.96 3.17 -3.77
N LEU A 97 16.52 2.52 -4.86
CA LEU A 97 15.25 2.82 -5.51
C LEU A 97 14.02 2.31 -4.73
N GLY A 98 14.26 1.59 -3.63
CA GLY A 98 13.21 1.16 -2.72
C GLY A 98 12.70 -0.27 -2.96
N ALA A 99 13.49 -1.15 -3.55
CA ALA A 99 13.20 -2.59 -3.49
C ALA A 99 13.25 -3.07 -2.03
N ASP A 100 12.31 -3.92 -1.64
CA ASP A 100 12.29 -4.52 -0.30
C ASP A 100 13.30 -5.66 -0.17
N GLU A 101 13.67 -6.26 -1.30
CA GLU A 101 14.70 -7.28 -1.40
C GLU A 101 15.25 -7.32 -2.84
N TYR A 102 16.54 -7.62 -2.97
CA TYR A 102 17.18 -7.91 -4.25
C TYR A 102 17.83 -9.28 -4.19
N LEU A 103 17.66 -10.06 -5.25
CA LEU A 103 18.22 -11.40 -5.40
C LEU A 103 18.98 -11.49 -6.71
N PRO A 104 20.16 -12.13 -6.72
CA PRO A 104 20.88 -12.38 -7.97
C PRO A 104 20.14 -13.38 -8.85
N PRO A 105 20.37 -13.40 -10.18
CA PRO A 105 19.72 -14.36 -11.09
C PRO A 105 20.08 -15.82 -10.77
N THR A 106 21.18 -16.04 -10.04
CA THR A 106 21.66 -17.35 -9.60
C THR A 106 21.08 -17.80 -8.27
N VAL A 107 20.12 -17.04 -7.70
CA VAL A 107 19.52 -17.39 -6.42
C VAL A 107 18.90 -18.80 -6.45
N LEU A 108 19.19 -19.58 -5.39
CA LEU A 108 18.57 -20.88 -5.22
C LEU A 108 17.08 -20.72 -4.99
N GLN A 109 16.28 -21.57 -5.62
CA GLN A 109 14.82 -21.51 -5.56
C GLN A 109 14.27 -21.50 -4.13
N ARG A 110 14.83 -22.37 -3.27
CA ARG A 110 14.43 -22.43 -1.86
C ARG A 110 14.72 -21.13 -1.12
N GLU A 111 15.84 -20.47 -1.44
CA GLU A 111 16.19 -19.17 -0.87
C GLU A 111 15.21 -18.09 -1.35
N LEU A 112 14.89 -18.04 -2.64
CA LEU A 112 13.89 -17.13 -3.17
C LEU A 112 12.56 -17.26 -2.44
N PHE A 113 12.05 -18.48 -2.25
CA PHE A 113 10.77 -18.70 -1.56
C PHE A 113 10.80 -18.21 -0.12
N LEU A 114 11.88 -18.48 0.60
CA LEU A 114 12.02 -18.03 1.99
C LEU A 114 12.08 -16.50 2.09
N ARG A 115 12.85 -15.87 1.19
CA ARG A 115 12.97 -14.40 1.16
C ARG A 115 11.68 -13.74 0.71
N LEU A 116 11.04 -14.24 -0.33
CA LEU A 116 9.75 -13.74 -0.81
C LEU A 116 8.68 -13.81 0.28
N ARG A 117 8.57 -14.96 0.97
CA ARG A 117 7.67 -15.10 2.14
C ARG A 117 8.03 -14.14 3.26
N ALA A 118 9.31 -13.92 3.54
CA ALA A 118 9.75 -12.98 4.57
C ALA A 118 9.40 -11.53 4.23
N VAL A 119 9.59 -11.11 2.97
CA VAL A 119 9.21 -9.78 2.48
C VAL A 119 7.70 -9.61 2.54
N LEU A 120 6.94 -10.53 1.96
CA LEU A 120 5.48 -10.48 1.97
C LEU A 120 4.92 -10.42 3.39
N ARG A 121 5.51 -11.15 4.35
CA ARG A 121 5.10 -11.09 5.75
C ARG A 121 5.42 -9.74 6.40
N ARG A 122 6.56 -9.11 6.08
CA ARG A 122 6.97 -7.80 6.62
C ARG A 122 6.15 -6.66 6.01
N CYS A 123 5.88 -6.74 4.72
CA CYS A 123 5.15 -5.72 3.97
C CYS A 123 3.63 -5.95 4.00
N ARG A 124 3.17 -7.16 4.34
CA ARG A 124 1.77 -7.30 4.74
C ARG A 124 1.60 -6.50 6.03
N PRO A 125 0.69 -5.54 6.09
CA PRO A 125 0.13 -5.20 7.39
C PRO A 125 -0.23 -6.54 8.04
N ALA A 126 0.16 -6.72 9.32
CA ALA A 126 -0.07 -7.98 10.06
C ALA A 126 -1.41 -8.58 9.60
N PRO A 127 -1.50 -9.90 9.32
CA PRO A 127 -2.70 -10.46 8.71
C PRO A 127 -3.88 -9.94 9.50
N LEU A 128 -4.52 -8.92 8.98
CA LEU A 128 -5.84 -8.54 9.42
C LEU A 128 -6.63 -9.78 9.03
N LEU A 129 -6.92 -10.62 10.02
CA LEU A 129 -7.88 -11.70 9.88
C LEU A 129 -9.01 -11.13 9.03
N ALA A 130 -9.44 -11.82 8.00
CA ALA A 130 -10.59 -11.39 7.19
C ALA A 130 -11.68 -10.97 8.19
N GLY A 131 -12.07 -9.69 8.18
CA GLY A 131 -12.92 -9.10 9.21
C GLY A 131 -12.17 -8.31 10.31
N THR A 132 -10.82 -8.15 10.26
CA THR A 132 -10.13 -7.34 11.27
C THR A 132 -10.29 -5.86 10.95
N ARG A 133 -10.98 -5.17 11.83
CA ARG A 133 -11.14 -3.73 11.80
C ARG A 133 -9.89 -3.06 12.37
N GLU A 134 -9.21 -2.28 11.54
CA GLU A 134 -8.13 -1.40 12.00
C GLU A 134 -8.75 -0.23 12.77
N ARG A 135 -8.42 -0.08 14.05
CA ARG A 135 -8.94 0.99 14.88
C ARG A 135 -7.97 2.16 14.96
N ILE A 136 -8.45 3.33 14.59
CA ILE A 136 -7.72 4.61 14.65
C ILE A 136 -8.56 5.60 15.46
N GLY A 137 -8.32 5.64 16.77
CA GLY A 137 -9.16 6.40 17.69
C GLY A 137 -10.61 5.90 17.69
N ARG A 138 -11.56 6.75 17.28
CA ARG A 138 -12.99 6.44 17.18
C ARG A 138 -13.38 5.77 15.86
N ILE A 139 -12.48 5.77 14.88
CA ILE A 139 -12.72 5.24 13.55
C ILE A 139 -12.21 3.81 13.48
N GLU A 140 -13.02 2.92 12.95
CA GLU A 140 -12.64 1.56 12.60
C GLU A 140 -12.74 1.40 11.09
N LEU A 141 -11.72 0.81 10.45
CA LEU A 141 -11.63 0.59 9.02
C LEU A 141 -11.52 -0.89 8.71
N GLU A 142 -12.31 -1.37 7.78
CA GLU A 142 -12.17 -2.68 7.16
C GLU A 142 -11.87 -2.49 5.68
N ARG A 143 -10.60 -2.59 5.33
CA ARG A 143 -10.11 -2.25 3.97
C ARG A 143 -10.60 -3.25 2.92
N SER A 144 -10.71 -4.51 3.28
CA SER A 144 -11.16 -5.59 2.39
C SER A 144 -12.61 -5.43 1.92
N GLU A 145 -13.49 -4.93 2.78
CA GLU A 145 -14.90 -4.74 2.48
C GLU A 145 -15.28 -3.29 2.15
N HIS A 146 -14.29 -2.38 2.14
CA HIS A 146 -14.52 -0.94 1.93
C HIS A 146 -15.51 -0.34 2.93
N ARG A 147 -15.43 -0.78 4.19
CA ARG A 147 -16.32 -0.35 5.26
C ARG A 147 -15.60 0.44 6.35
N ALA A 148 -16.31 1.40 6.92
CA ALA A 148 -15.85 2.17 8.05
C ALA A 148 -16.94 2.25 9.14
N TRP A 149 -16.51 2.37 10.38
CA TRP A 149 -17.39 2.61 11.52
C TRP A 149 -16.83 3.75 12.36
N VAL A 150 -17.72 4.47 13.02
CA VAL A 150 -17.40 5.46 14.04
C VAL A 150 -18.10 5.04 15.32
N ASP A 151 -17.35 4.79 16.40
CA ASP A 151 -17.86 4.27 17.68
C ASP A 151 -18.75 3.03 17.48
N SER A 152 -18.25 2.07 16.68
CA SER A 152 -18.94 0.81 16.32
C SER A 152 -20.24 0.97 15.51
N ARG A 153 -20.58 2.18 15.06
CA ARG A 153 -21.72 2.42 14.15
C ARG A 153 -21.21 2.53 12.72
N ALA A 154 -21.83 1.80 11.79
CA ALA A 154 -21.45 1.84 10.38
C ALA A 154 -21.53 3.26 9.86
N CYS A 155 -20.47 3.69 9.15
CA CYS A 155 -20.37 4.97 8.50
C CYS A 155 -20.57 4.77 6.99
N ASP A 156 -21.62 5.36 6.43
CA ASP A 156 -21.94 5.20 5.01
C ASP A 156 -21.11 6.17 4.17
N LEU A 157 -19.95 5.67 3.70
CA LEU A 157 -19.01 6.41 2.88
C LEU A 157 -19.15 6.01 1.41
N THR A 158 -19.09 6.98 0.51
CA THR A 158 -18.89 6.70 -0.91
C THR A 158 -17.49 6.11 -1.13
N ALA A 159 -17.27 5.44 -2.26
CA ALA A 159 -15.95 4.87 -2.61
C ALA A 159 -14.83 5.92 -2.60
N ALA A 160 -15.13 7.16 -3.00
CA ALA A 160 -14.15 8.26 -2.99
C ALA A 160 -13.82 8.75 -1.57
N GLU A 161 -14.84 8.85 -0.69
CA GLU A 161 -14.67 9.23 0.71
C GLU A 161 -13.93 8.14 1.47
N PHE A 162 -14.25 6.86 1.22
CA PHE A 162 -13.52 5.74 1.80
C PHE A 162 -12.05 5.74 1.38
N ARG A 163 -11.75 5.92 0.08
CA ARG A 163 -10.36 6.03 -0.40
C ARG A 163 -9.62 7.19 0.26
N LEU A 164 -10.26 8.36 0.42
CA LEU A 164 -9.65 9.49 1.12
C LEU A 164 -9.35 9.16 2.58
N LEU A 165 -10.26 8.50 3.28
CA LEU A 165 -10.05 8.06 4.66
C LEU A 165 -8.90 7.06 4.77
N VAL A 166 -8.83 6.09 3.85
CA VAL A 166 -7.70 5.14 3.77
C VAL A 166 -6.38 5.85 3.50
N ALA A 167 -6.35 6.85 2.62
CA ALA A 167 -5.14 7.64 2.35
C ALA A 167 -4.64 8.38 3.59
N LEU A 168 -5.56 8.98 4.36
CA LEU A 168 -5.25 9.67 5.61
C LEU A 168 -4.84 8.72 6.73
N ALA A 169 -5.31 7.47 6.70
CA ALA A 169 -4.98 6.41 7.64
C ALA A 169 -3.62 5.74 7.34
N SER A 170 -3.00 5.99 6.19
CA SER A 170 -1.83 5.23 5.71
C SER A 170 -0.56 6.09 5.53
N PRO A 171 0.24 6.28 6.56
CA PRO A 171 0.00 5.94 7.97
C PRO A 171 -0.79 7.03 8.71
N ALA A 172 -1.56 6.64 9.71
CA ALA A 172 -2.24 7.59 10.59
C ALA A 172 -1.23 8.46 11.37
N GLY A 173 -1.60 9.71 11.65
CA GLY A 173 -0.73 10.67 12.35
C GLY A 173 0.23 11.45 11.46
N VAL A 174 0.44 11.03 10.22
CA VAL A 174 1.29 11.74 9.25
C VAL A 174 0.48 12.80 8.49
N VAL A 175 1.12 13.94 8.23
CA VAL A 175 0.51 15.01 7.42
C VAL A 175 0.64 14.69 5.94
N HIS A 176 -0.49 14.66 5.23
CA HIS A 176 -0.55 14.46 3.79
C HIS A 176 -0.83 15.79 3.09
N SER A 177 0.02 16.18 2.12
CA SER A 177 -0.22 17.38 1.33
C SER A 177 -1.47 17.23 0.45
N ARG A 178 -2.10 18.36 0.09
CA ARG A 178 -3.26 18.36 -0.81
C ARG A 178 -2.94 17.71 -2.15
N GLU A 179 -1.79 18.01 -2.70
CA GLU A 179 -1.31 17.44 -3.95
C GLU A 179 -1.15 15.91 -3.87
N ARG A 180 -0.60 15.39 -2.74
CA ARG A 180 -0.48 13.95 -2.51
C ARG A 180 -1.85 13.28 -2.43
N LEU A 181 -2.79 13.86 -1.70
CA LEU A 181 -4.15 13.34 -1.58
C LEU A 181 -4.90 13.39 -2.92
N HIS A 182 -4.72 14.46 -3.69
CA HIS A 182 -5.29 14.55 -5.04
C HIS A 182 -4.77 13.43 -5.94
N ARG A 183 -3.44 13.26 -6.00
CA ARG A 183 -2.79 12.21 -6.80
C ARG A 183 -3.24 10.80 -6.39
N PHE A 184 -3.49 10.58 -5.11
CA PHE A 184 -4.02 9.32 -4.60
C PHE A 184 -5.46 9.05 -5.07
N LEU A 185 -6.30 10.08 -5.13
CA LEU A 185 -7.72 9.92 -5.47
C LEU A 185 -7.97 9.88 -6.98
N GLU A 186 -7.23 10.67 -7.74
CA GLU A 186 -7.36 10.80 -9.21
C GLU A 186 -5.99 10.66 -9.89
N PRO A 187 -5.49 9.41 -10.02
CA PRO A 187 -4.24 9.16 -10.72
C PRO A 187 -4.35 9.55 -12.20
N GLY A 188 -3.45 10.42 -12.67
CA GLY A 188 -3.39 10.82 -14.08
C GLY A 188 -4.09 12.14 -14.44
N GLU A 189 -4.87 12.73 -13.57
CA GLU A 189 -5.43 14.06 -13.78
C GLU A 189 -4.47 15.16 -13.29
N ARG A 190 -4.41 16.28 -14.05
CA ARG A 190 -3.74 17.48 -13.58
C ARG A 190 -4.48 18.00 -12.36
N SER A 191 -3.73 18.43 -11.34
CA SER A 191 -4.28 18.95 -10.08
C SER A 191 -5.45 19.91 -10.33
N ALA A 192 -6.65 19.52 -9.90
CA ALA A 192 -7.85 20.35 -9.97
C ALA A 192 -7.86 21.52 -8.96
N GLY A 193 -6.69 21.82 -8.36
CA GLY A 193 -6.50 22.85 -7.36
C GLY A 193 -6.86 22.40 -5.93
N ASP A 194 -6.36 23.15 -4.95
CA ASP A 194 -6.51 22.84 -3.52
C ASP A 194 -7.98 22.74 -3.06
N ARG A 195 -8.86 23.50 -3.66
CA ARG A 195 -10.29 23.55 -3.31
C ARG A 195 -11.04 22.23 -3.52
N TRP A 196 -10.58 21.42 -4.47
CA TRP A 196 -11.20 20.14 -4.76
C TRP A 196 -11.01 19.13 -3.61
N ILE A 197 -9.80 19.05 -3.04
CA ILE A 197 -9.51 18.22 -1.87
C ILE A 197 -10.24 18.76 -0.64
N ASP A 198 -10.24 20.09 -0.45
CA ASP A 198 -10.89 20.72 0.71
C ASP A 198 -12.38 20.37 0.76
N ALA A 199 -13.07 20.39 -0.40
CA ALA A 199 -14.48 19.99 -0.51
C ALA A 199 -14.70 18.50 -0.18
N ARG A 200 -13.77 17.61 -0.59
CA ARG A 200 -13.87 16.18 -0.27
C ARG A 200 -13.61 15.89 1.21
N VAL A 201 -12.65 16.60 1.81
CA VAL A 201 -12.40 16.49 3.25
C VAL A 201 -13.60 17.03 4.06
N ALA A 202 -14.24 18.11 3.62
CA ALA A 202 -15.44 18.61 4.27
C ALA A 202 -16.57 17.57 4.28
N ARG A 203 -16.84 16.93 3.14
CA ARG A 203 -17.83 15.84 3.03
C ARG A 203 -17.46 14.63 3.88
N LEU A 204 -16.19 14.22 3.88
CA LEU A 204 -15.72 13.14 4.74
C LEU A 204 -15.96 13.45 6.21
N ARG A 205 -15.67 14.67 6.67
CA ARG A 205 -15.96 15.11 8.05
C ARG A 205 -17.44 15.03 8.41
N GLU A 206 -18.32 15.45 7.50
CA GLU A 206 -19.77 15.34 7.68
C GLU A 206 -20.19 13.88 7.90
N ARG A 207 -19.67 12.95 7.08
CA ARG A 207 -19.94 11.51 7.22
C ARG A 207 -19.38 10.90 8.49
N LEU A 208 -18.20 11.32 8.90
CA LEU A 208 -17.56 10.85 10.15
C LEU A 208 -18.24 11.38 11.41
N GLY A 209 -19.05 12.45 11.32
CA GLY A 209 -19.84 12.96 12.43
C GLY A 209 -19.02 13.21 13.70
N ALA A 210 -19.25 12.39 14.72
CA ALA A 210 -18.55 12.50 16.01
C ALA A 210 -17.03 12.31 15.94
N ALA A 211 -16.53 11.66 14.89
CA ALA A 211 -15.09 11.49 14.64
C ALA A 211 -14.51 12.53 13.66
N SER A 212 -15.30 13.53 13.22
CA SER A 212 -14.86 14.56 12.27
C SER A 212 -13.61 15.32 12.71
N GLY A 213 -13.46 15.56 14.01
CA GLY A 213 -12.31 16.23 14.60
C GLY A 213 -10.99 15.46 14.47
N GLN A 214 -11.04 14.14 14.20
CA GLN A 214 -9.84 13.36 13.96
C GLN A 214 -9.18 13.69 12.61
N VAL A 215 -9.94 14.21 11.64
CA VAL A 215 -9.38 14.73 10.39
C VAL A 215 -8.98 16.18 10.59
N GLU A 216 -7.73 16.39 10.94
CA GLU A 216 -7.17 17.71 11.25
C GLU A 216 -6.68 18.42 9.99
N THR A 217 -6.87 19.76 9.92
CA THR A 217 -6.27 20.59 8.89
C THR A 217 -4.94 21.16 9.39
N VAL A 218 -3.85 20.84 8.71
CA VAL A 218 -2.54 21.46 8.94
C VAL A 218 -2.40 22.64 7.98
N ARG A 219 -2.54 23.86 8.53
CA ARG A 219 -2.56 25.09 7.74
C ARG A 219 -1.34 25.19 6.83
N GLY A 220 -1.55 25.56 5.57
CA GLY A 220 -0.51 25.72 4.55
C GLY A 220 0.06 24.41 4.00
N ILE A 221 -0.25 23.22 4.59
CA ILE A 221 0.33 21.93 4.19
C ILE A 221 -0.75 20.98 3.65
N GLY A 222 -1.75 20.61 4.47
CA GLY A 222 -2.72 19.62 4.07
C GLY A 222 -3.53 19.08 5.23
N TYR A 223 -3.66 17.76 5.30
CA TYR A 223 -4.52 17.08 6.27
C TYR A 223 -3.81 15.91 6.96
N ARG A 224 -4.27 15.60 8.16
CA ARG A 224 -3.78 14.49 8.98
C ARG A 224 -4.95 13.78 9.65
N LEU A 225 -4.89 12.46 9.74
CA LEU A 225 -5.79 11.71 10.62
C LEU A 225 -5.12 11.56 11.98
N HIS A 226 -5.65 12.27 12.98
CA HIS A 226 -5.12 12.24 14.34
C HIS A 226 -5.50 10.94 15.04
N VAL A 227 -4.52 10.29 15.67
CA VAL A 227 -4.76 9.14 16.54
C VAL A 227 -5.05 9.69 17.94
N GLN A 228 -6.32 9.91 18.29
CA GLN A 228 -6.67 10.20 19.69
C GLN A 228 -6.42 8.93 20.51
N GLN A 229 -5.43 8.95 21.38
CA GLN A 229 -5.43 8.05 22.51
C GLN A 229 -6.70 8.37 23.34
N MET A 230 -7.53 7.37 23.58
CA MET A 230 -8.54 7.50 24.61
C MET A 230 -7.79 7.79 25.92
N ASP A 231 -7.97 8.97 26.46
CA ASP A 231 -7.64 9.23 27.85
C ASP A 231 -8.40 8.18 28.68
N VAL A 232 -7.67 7.22 29.18
CA VAL A 232 -8.16 6.37 30.29
C VAL A 232 -8.31 7.38 31.42
N ALA A 233 -9.56 7.75 31.70
CA ALA A 233 -9.88 8.55 32.86
C ALA A 233 -9.27 7.84 34.08
N THR A 234 -8.20 8.41 34.59
CA THR A 234 -7.60 8.03 35.86
C THR A 234 -8.63 8.50 36.91
N GLU A 235 -9.56 7.60 37.26
CA GLU A 235 -10.30 7.77 38.51
C GLU A 235 -9.26 7.79 39.61
N HIS A 236 -8.97 8.98 40.10
CA HIS A 236 -8.21 9.20 41.29
C HIS A 236 -9.19 8.96 42.44
N PRO A 237 -9.03 7.92 43.26
CA PRO A 237 -9.85 7.81 44.47
C PRO A 237 -9.46 8.95 45.40
N ALA A 238 -10.46 9.76 45.78
CA ALA A 238 -10.29 10.80 46.76
C ALA A 238 -9.77 10.20 48.08
N PRO A 239 -8.83 10.83 48.77
CA PRO A 239 -8.41 10.39 50.11
C PRO A 239 -9.55 10.64 51.09
N GLY A 240 -10.08 9.55 51.65
CA GLY A 240 -11.06 9.59 52.71
C GLY A 240 -10.52 10.27 53.96
N SER A 241 -11.33 11.13 54.54
CA SER A 241 -11.17 11.71 55.87
C SER A 241 -11.47 10.67 56.92
#